data_d8e996dfbab7923e553d113299037594
#
_entry.id   d8e996dfbab7923e553d113299037594
#
_cell.length_a   1.000
_cell.length_b   1.000
_cell.length_c   1.000
_cell.angle_alpha   90.00
_cell.angle_beta   90.00
_cell.angle_gamma   90.00
#
_symmetry.space_group_name_H-M   'P 1'
#
loop_
_entity.id
_entity.type
_entity.pdbx_description
1 polymer ?
#
loop_
_entity_poly.entity_id
_entity_poly.type
_entity_poly.pdbx_seq_one_letter_code
_entity_poly.pdbx_strand_id
1 'polypeptide(L)'
;MRFRPGTTGVAMREVCMFFLLGSSEKKARKSEKQARPSEANSRVRDIFMAGRFPVVTTHQVEGRRIAKVLGLVCCRGFDSEEAFFGMAGRALNKGAQAIVGYSENIAFHPDGSKYFSCFGTAVMFEYDPLDPDSLPLMLQQKFREREQQPVCEPF
;
A
#
# COMPACT_ATOMS: atom_id res chain seq x y z
N MET A 1 5.00 4.35 -75.91
CA MET A 1 5.45 4.56 -74.51
C MET A 1 5.45 3.21 -73.81
N ARG A 2 6.64 2.71 -73.51
CA ARG A 2 6.83 1.35 -72.93
C ARG A 2 6.98 1.48 -71.40
N PHE A 3 6.10 0.89 -70.65
CA PHE A 3 6.29 0.68 -69.20
C PHE A 3 7.05 -0.63 -68.94
N ARG A 4 8.16 -0.55 -68.18
CA ARG A 4 8.91 -1.69 -67.69
C ARG A 4 8.41 -2.00 -66.26
N PRO A 5 8.23 -3.25 -65.87
CA PRO A 5 8.05 -3.63 -64.50
C PRO A 5 9.41 -3.82 -63.81
N GLY A 6 9.61 -3.12 -62.69
CA GLY A 6 10.75 -3.31 -61.76
C GLY A 6 10.41 -4.28 -60.67
N THR A 7 11.10 -5.39 -60.66
CA THR A 7 11.27 -6.37 -59.60
C THR A 7 11.90 -5.75 -58.38
N THR A 8 11.33 -5.93 -57.19
CA THR A 8 12.08 -6.14 -55.95
C THR A 8 11.18 -6.84 -54.91
N GLY A 9 11.15 -8.16 -54.95
CA GLY A 9 10.89 -8.95 -53.78
C GLY A 9 12.22 -9.25 -53.13
N VAL A 10 12.47 -8.85 -51.90
CA VAL A 10 13.31 -9.50 -50.86
C VAL A 10 13.26 -8.58 -49.63
N ALA A 11 13.04 -9.17 -48.47
CA ALA A 11 13.15 -8.61 -47.12
C ALA A 11 11.83 -8.39 -46.35
N MET A 12 11.06 -9.47 -46.24
CA MET A 12 9.94 -9.49 -45.27
C MET A 12 9.95 -10.78 -44.46
N ARG A 13 11.13 -11.20 -43.98
CA ARG A 13 11.23 -12.44 -43.18
C ARG A 13 12.04 -12.35 -41.89
N GLU A 14 12.62 -11.24 -41.53
CA GLU A 14 13.46 -11.12 -40.33
C GLU A 14 12.91 -10.25 -39.19
N VAL A 15 11.76 -9.59 -39.35
CA VAL A 15 11.21 -8.67 -38.33
C VAL A 15 10.31 -9.39 -37.30
N CYS A 16 9.88 -10.63 -37.57
CA CYS A 16 8.96 -11.34 -36.67
C CYS A 16 9.61 -12.09 -35.51
N MET A 17 10.93 -12.28 -35.44
CA MET A 17 11.56 -13.07 -34.38
C MET A 17 12.00 -12.29 -33.14
N PHE A 18 12.08 -10.97 -33.22
CA PHE A 18 12.47 -10.15 -32.05
C PHE A 18 11.33 -9.75 -31.10
N PHE A 19 10.06 -9.92 -31.51
CA PHE A 19 8.93 -9.56 -30.66
C PHE A 19 8.50 -10.64 -29.69
N LEU A 20 8.95 -11.88 -29.82
CA LEU A 20 8.53 -13.00 -28.97
C LEU A 20 9.39 -13.20 -27.72
N LEU A 21 10.59 -12.64 -27.66
CA LEU A 21 11.48 -12.77 -26.49
C LEU A 21 11.27 -11.72 -25.41
N GLY A 22 10.64 -10.60 -25.71
CA GLY A 22 10.37 -9.52 -24.74
C GLY A 22 9.13 -9.71 -23.86
N SER A 23 8.26 -10.68 -24.18
CA SER A 23 6.98 -10.87 -23.49
C SER A 23 7.10 -11.72 -22.22
N SER A 24 8.08 -12.62 -22.15
CA SER A 24 8.25 -13.56 -21.05
C SER A 24 8.92 -12.88 -19.82
N GLU A 25 9.90 -12.02 -20.04
CA GLU A 25 10.55 -11.29 -18.93
C GLU A 25 9.67 -10.25 -18.26
N LYS A 26 8.79 -9.59 -19.01
CA LYS A 26 7.80 -8.66 -18.42
C LYS A 26 6.75 -9.37 -17.59
N LYS A 27 6.41 -10.61 -17.93
CA LYS A 27 5.45 -11.42 -17.18
C LYS A 27 6.08 -11.98 -15.90
N ALA A 28 7.35 -12.36 -15.91
CA ALA A 28 8.11 -12.79 -14.74
C ALA A 28 8.33 -11.66 -13.74
N ARG A 29 8.72 -10.45 -14.21
CA ARG A 29 8.86 -9.27 -13.34
C ARG A 29 7.53 -8.78 -12.74
N LYS A 30 6.40 -9.05 -13.40
CA LYS A 30 5.07 -8.71 -12.88
C LYS A 30 4.62 -9.69 -11.79
N SER A 31 4.98 -10.97 -11.90
CA SER A 31 4.70 -11.98 -10.86
C SER A 31 5.58 -11.80 -9.62
N GLU A 32 6.83 -11.38 -9.77
CA GLU A 32 7.76 -11.12 -8.68
C GLU A 32 7.40 -9.86 -7.87
N LYS A 33 6.81 -8.84 -8.52
CA LYS A 33 6.25 -7.66 -7.84
C LYS A 33 4.94 -7.96 -7.08
N GLN A 34 4.23 -9.01 -7.43
CA GLN A 34 2.97 -9.40 -6.77
C GLN A 34 3.19 -10.27 -5.53
N ALA A 35 4.36 -10.90 -5.37
CA ALA A 35 4.70 -11.72 -4.20
C ALA A 35 5.12 -10.91 -2.95
N ARG A 36 5.46 -9.64 -3.09
CA ARG A 36 5.84 -8.74 -1.96
C ARG A 36 4.68 -8.12 -1.14
N PRO A 37 3.42 -8.11 -1.57
CA PRO A 37 2.33 -7.54 -0.76
C PRO A 37 2.05 -8.29 0.54
N SER A 38 2.36 -9.57 0.64
CA SER A 38 2.01 -10.38 1.80
C SER A 38 2.82 -10.04 3.06
N GLU A 39 4.13 -9.75 2.94
CA GLU A 39 4.96 -9.38 4.10
C GLU A 39 4.62 -7.99 4.65
N ALA A 40 4.36 -7.02 3.76
CA ALA A 40 3.93 -5.69 4.17
C ALA A 40 2.58 -5.73 4.88
N ASN A 41 1.64 -6.52 4.36
CA ASN A 41 0.32 -6.69 4.97
C ASN A 41 0.40 -7.42 6.31
N SER A 42 1.32 -8.38 6.47
CA SER A 42 1.54 -9.07 7.75
C SER A 42 1.96 -8.08 8.86
N ARG A 43 2.94 -7.21 8.60
CA ARG A 43 3.37 -6.18 9.57
C ARG A 43 2.24 -5.21 9.93
N VAL A 44 1.46 -4.79 8.95
CA VAL A 44 0.30 -3.90 9.18
C VAL A 44 -0.74 -4.60 10.03
N ARG A 45 -1.00 -5.87 9.77
CA ARG A 45 -1.90 -6.71 10.56
C ARG A 45 -1.45 -6.81 12.02
N ASP A 46 -0.16 -7.07 12.27
CA ASP A 46 0.40 -7.16 13.62
C ASP A 46 0.23 -5.84 14.39
N ILE A 47 0.48 -4.70 13.75
CA ILE A 47 0.30 -3.37 14.35
C ILE A 47 -1.18 -3.13 14.69
N PHE A 48 -2.09 -3.51 13.80
CA PHE A 48 -3.53 -3.37 13.99
C PHE A 48 -4.03 -4.28 15.11
N MET A 49 -3.65 -5.56 15.11
CA MET A 49 -4.03 -6.54 16.12
C MET A 49 -3.48 -6.18 17.52
N ALA A 50 -2.36 -5.50 17.59
CA ALA A 50 -1.83 -4.93 18.83
C ALA A 50 -2.58 -3.67 19.32
N GLY A 51 -3.65 -3.23 18.61
CA GLY A 51 -4.44 -2.05 18.96
C GLY A 51 -3.71 -0.71 18.79
N ARG A 52 -2.56 -0.71 18.10
CA ARG A 52 -1.69 0.47 17.99
C ARG A 52 -2.05 1.40 16.83
N PHE A 53 -2.95 0.97 15.95
CA PHE A 53 -3.40 1.74 14.81
C PHE A 53 -4.93 1.69 14.72
N PRO A 54 -5.64 2.64 15.37
CA PRO A 54 -7.10 2.66 15.36
C PRO A 54 -7.64 2.98 13.96
N VAL A 55 -8.64 2.20 13.56
CA VAL A 55 -9.46 2.45 12.37
C VAL A 55 -10.90 2.54 12.83
N VAL A 56 -11.50 3.70 12.66
CA VAL A 56 -12.85 3.99 13.17
C VAL A 56 -13.78 4.49 12.05
N THR A 57 -15.05 4.15 12.17
CA THR A 57 -16.10 4.63 11.24
C THR A 57 -16.53 6.06 11.53
N THR A 58 -16.26 6.53 12.76
CA THR A 58 -16.55 7.92 13.18
C THR A 58 -15.51 8.87 12.61
N HIS A 59 -15.84 10.18 12.63
CA HIS A 59 -14.91 11.23 12.21
C HIS A 59 -13.95 11.68 13.32
N GLN A 60 -14.09 11.13 14.52
CA GLN A 60 -13.28 11.46 15.69
C GLN A 60 -12.88 10.19 16.40
N VAL A 61 -11.74 10.23 17.07
CA VAL A 61 -11.27 9.20 17.98
C VAL A 61 -11.40 9.74 19.40
N GLU A 62 -12.05 8.97 20.27
CA GLU A 62 -12.32 9.39 21.64
C GLU A 62 -11.01 9.70 22.38
N GLY A 63 -10.99 10.82 23.10
CA GLY A 63 -9.83 11.26 23.88
C GLY A 63 -8.67 11.81 23.07
N ARG A 64 -8.74 11.87 21.72
CA ARG A 64 -7.63 12.33 20.86
C ARG A 64 -8.06 13.43 19.91
N ARG A 65 -7.31 14.53 19.90
CA ARG A 65 -7.52 15.64 18.96
C ARG A 65 -6.72 15.43 17.68
N ILE A 66 -7.36 15.68 16.54
CA ILE A 66 -6.69 15.59 15.23
C ILE A 66 -5.89 16.87 15.01
N ALA A 67 -4.58 16.76 14.91
CA ALA A 67 -3.69 17.87 14.58
C ALA A 67 -3.62 18.09 13.07
N LYS A 68 -3.60 17.00 12.29
CA LYS A 68 -3.40 17.08 10.84
C LYS A 68 -4.15 15.98 10.11
N VAL A 69 -4.82 16.36 9.04
CA VAL A 69 -5.41 15.44 8.07
C VAL A 69 -4.40 15.20 6.95
N LEU A 70 -4.00 13.94 6.74
CA LEU A 70 -3.04 13.54 5.71
C LEU A 70 -3.70 13.20 4.37
N GLY A 71 -5.04 13.17 4.38
CA GLY A 71 -5.87 12.98 3.21
C GLY A 71 -6.49 11.59 3.11
N LEU A 72 -7.24 11.40 2.03
CA LEU A 72 -7.94 10.16 1.76
C LEU A 72 -6.95 9.03 1.46
N VAL A 73 -7.26 7.85 1.98
CA VAL A 73 -6.62 6.58 1.65
C VAL A 73 -7.68 5.60 1.19
N CYS A 74 -7.37 4.87 0.12
CA CYS A 74 -8.26 3.83 -0.40
C CYS A 74 -7.43 2.65 -0.89
N CYS A 75 -8.03 1.46 -0.84
CA CYS A 75 -7.47 0.25 -1.45
C CYS A 75 -8.60 -0.61 -1.99
N ARG A 76 -8.33 -1.33 -3.06
CA ARG A 76 -9.22 -2.32 -3.66
C ARG A 76 -8.52 -3.66 -3.62
N GLY A 77 -9.28 -4.71 -3.33
CA GLY A 77 -8.81 -6.10 -3.32
C GLY A 77 -9.93 -7.05 -3.67
N PHE A 78 -9.59 -8.26 -4.04
CA PHE A 78 -10.57 -9.33 -4.25
C PHE A 78 -11.01 -9.97 -2.92
N ASP A 79 -10.22 -9.75 -1.87
CA ASP A 79 -10.53 -10.12 -0.50
C ASP A 79 -10.67 -8.87 0.38
N SER A 80 -11.62 -8.92 1.34
CA SER A 80 -11.89 -7.81 2.26
C SER A 80 -10.69 -7.50 3.14
N GLU A 81 -10.01 -8.53 3.68
CA GLU A 81 -8.81 -8.36 4.49
C GLU A 81 -7.67 -7.71 3.69
N GLU A 82 -7.45 -8.16 2.45
CA GLU A 82 -6.45 -7.58 1.56
C GLU A 82 -6.70 -6.10 1.30
N ALA A 83 -7.96 -5.74 1.00
CA ALA A 83 -8.35 -4.35 0.77
C ALA A 83 -8.16 -3.50 2.03
N PHE A 84 -8.55 -4.01 3.20
CA PHE A 84 -8.44 -3.34 4.48
C PHE A 84 -6.96 -3.09 4.87
N PHE A 85 -6.15 -4.15 4.93
CA PHE A 85 -4.74 -4.01 5.30
C PHE A 85 -3.93 -3.27 4.26
N GLY A 86 -4.28 -3.37 2.98
CA GLY A 86 -3.69 -2.56 1.93
C GLY A 86 -3.98 -1.06 2.10
N MET A 87 -5.18 -0.68 2.53
CA MET A 87 -5.54 0.69 2.87
C MET A 87 -4.78 1.17 4.11
N ALA A 88 -4.76 0.36 5.18
CA ALA A 88 -4.04 0.68 6.42
C ALA A 88 -2.53 0.85 6.17
N GLY A 89 -1.93 -0.01 5.34
CA GLY A 89 -0.53 0.12 4.93
C GLY A 89 -0.24 1.43 4.18
N ARG A 90 -1.15 1.88 3.33
CA ARG A 90 -1.02 3.19 2.65
C ARG A 90 -1.07 4.36 3.63
N ALA A 91 -1.93 4.28 4.65
CA ALA A 91 -2.02 5.29 5.70
C ALA A 91 -0.74 5.33 6.54
N LEU A 92 -0.23 4.16 6.98
CA LEU A 92 1.03 4.05 7.72
C LEU A 92 2.22 4.60 6.93
N ASN A 93 2.29 4.33 5.63
CA ASN A 93 3.34 4.88 4.75
C ASN A 93 3.28 6.40 4.62
N LYS A 94 2.11 7.02 4.82
CA LYS A 94 1.96 8.49 4.92
C LYS A 94 2.31 9.03 6.31
N GLY A 95 2.64 8.18 7.27
CA GLY A 95 2.90 8.57 8.65
C GLY A 95 1.64 8.78 9.50
N ALA A 96 0.50 8.22 9.09
CA ALA A 96 -0.73 8.34 9.85
C ALA A 96 -0.65 7.57 11.17
N GLN A 97 -1.38 8.08 12.17
CA GLN A 97 -1.57 7.44 13.47
C GLN A 97 -2.93 6.74 13.58
N ALA A 98 -3.90 7.14 12.72
CA ALA A 98 -5.23 6.54 12.68
C ALA A 98 -5.88 6.73 11.31
N ILE A 99 -6.94 5.95 11.08
CA ILE A 99 -7.90 6.18 9.99
C ILE A 99 -9.26 6.48 10.61
N VAL A 100 -9.87 7.59 10.20
CA VAL A 100 -11.22 8.00 10.59
C VAL A 100 -12.16 7.96 9.39
N GLY A 101 -13.46 7.80 9.64
CA GLY A 101 -14.46 7.74 8.57
C GLY A 101 -14.27 6.51 7.68
N TYR A 102 -13.86 5.37 8.26
CA TYR A 102 -13.72 4.12 7.51
C TYR A 102 -15.04 3.69 6.90
N SER A 103 -14.99 3.30 5.66
CA SER A 103 -16.12 2.69 4.94
C SER A 103 -15.63 1.61 3.98
N GLU A 104 -16.46 0.60 3.78
CA GLU A 104 -16.23 -0.49 2.85
C GLU A 104 -17.40 -0.59 1.88
N ASN A 105 -17.09 -0.74 0.61
CA ASN A 105 -18.06 -0.98 -0.45
C ASN A 105 -17.69 -2.24 -1.22
N ILE A 106 -18.72 -3.01 -1.58
CA ILE A 106 -18.60 -4.15 -2.48
C ILE A 106 -19.07 -3.71 -3.85
N ALA A 107 -18.25 -3.93 -4.86
CA ALA A 107 -18.60 -3.66 -6.25
C ALA A 107 -18.32 -4.90 -7.12
N PHE A 108 -18.94 -4.94 -8.29
CA PHE A 108 -18.80 -6.04 -9.23
C PHE A 108 -18.15 -5.56 -10.51
N HIS A 109 -17.24 -6.35 -11.03
CA HIS A 109 -16.71 -6.18 -12.38
C HIS A 109 -17.76 -6.64 -13.42
N PRO A 110 -17.62 -6.22 -14.69
CA PRO A 110 -18.51 -6.67 -15.77
C PRO A 110 -18.52 -8.18 -15.99
N ASP A 111 -17.48 -8.89 -15.58
CA ASP A 111 -17.37 -10.35 -15.61
C ASP A 111 -18.09 -11.06 -14.44
N GLY A 112 -18.74 -10.30 -13.56
CA GLY A 112 -19.44 -10.82 -12.38
C GLY A 112 -18.57 -11.07 -11.15
N SER A 113 -17.25 -10.90 -11.24
CA SER A 113 -16.37 -11.01 -10.07
C SER A 113 -16.58 -9.82 -9.12
N LYS A 114 -16.63 -10.10 -7.81
CA LYS A 114 -16.76 -9.07 -6.78
C LYS A 114 -15.38 -8.56 -6.35
N TYR A 115 -15.30 -7.30 -5.99
CA TYR A 115 -14.15 -6.73 -5.30
C TYR A 115 -14.59 -5.82 -4.15
N PHE A 116 -13.72 -5.72 -3.17
CA PHE A 116 -13.89 -4.87 -2.00
C PHE A 116 -13.14 -3.57 -2.21
N SER A 117 -13.74 -2.46 -1.81
CA SER A 117 -13.13 -1.14 -1.84
C SER A 117 -13.22 -0.51 -0.46
N CYS A 118 -12.09 -0.45 0.23
CA CYS A 118 -11.96 0.18 1.53
C CYS A 118 -11.42 1.59 1.38
N PHE A 119 -11.99 2.55 2.10
CA PHE A 119 -11.52 3.93 2.12
C PHE A 119 -11.73 4.57 3.48
N GLY A 120 -10.96 5.62 3.75
CA GLY A 120 -11.02 6.39 4.97
C GLY A 120 -10.05 7.57 4.91
N THR A 121 -10.03 8.38 5.95
CA THR A 121 -9.18 9.55 6.07
C THR A 121 -8.03 9.27 7.03
N ALA A 122 -6.81 9.37 6.54
CA ALA A 122 -5.59 9.23 7.33
C ALA A 122 -5.34 10.52 8.14
N VAL A 123 -5.10 10.37 9.44
CA VAL A 123 -4.95 11.51 10.36
C VAL A 123 -3.73 11.32 11.27
N MET A 124 -3.23 12.46 11.79
CA MET A 124 -2.28 12.54 12.88
C MET A 124 -2.92 13.27 14.05
N PHE A 125 -2.63 12.81 15.28
CA PHE A 125 -3.10 13.42 16.51
C PHE A 125 -2.16 14.53 17.01
N GLU A 126 -2.68 15.40 17.85
CA GLU A 126 -1.88 16.32 18.63
C GLU A 126 -0.96 15.52 19.58
N TYR A 127 0.26 15.99 19.73
CA TYR A 127 1.19 15.41 20.67
C TYR A 127 0.75 15.73 22.10
N ASP A 128 0.54 14.69 22.89
CA ASP A 128 0.31 14.80 24.33
C ASP A 128 1.54 14.23 25.05
N PRO A 129 2.28 15.06 25.81
CA PRO A 129 3.44 14.59 26.57
C PRO A 129 3.10 13.60 27.67
N LEU A 130 1.84 13.50 28.10
CA LEU A 130 1.36 12.54 29.11
C LEU A 130 0.93 11.21 28.52
N ASP A 131 0.71 11.14 27.21
CA ASP A 131 0.36 9.93 26.48
C ASP A 131 1.52 9.48 25.58
N PRO A 132 2.29 8.45 25.99
CA PRO A 132 3.40 7.94 25.16
C PRO A 132 2.94 7.39 23.81
N ASP A 133 1.66 6.99 23.68
CA ASP A 133 1.08 6.52 22.42
C ASP A 133 0.64 7.67 21.49
N SER A 134 0.75 8.94 21.95
CA SER A 134 0.51 10.11 21.11
C SER A 134 1.58 10.32 20.03
N LEU A 135 2.76 9.70 20.18
CA LEU A 135 3.83 9.77 19.19
C LEU A 135 3.50 8.93 17.94
N PRO A 136 3.93 9.37 16.74
CA PRO A 136 3.90 8.52 15.55
C PRO A 136 4.60 7.19 15.77
N LEU A 137 4.03 6.10 15.26
CA LEU A 137 4.52 4.72 15.48
C LEU A 137 6.01 4.53 15.23
N MET A 138 6.57 5.21 14.22
CA MET A 138 8.01 5.16 13.93
C MET A 138 8.87 5.79 15.03
N LEU A 139 8.38 6.83 15.70
CA LEU A 139 9.06 7.45 16.82
C LEU A 139 8.93 6.63 18.08
N GLN A 140 7.75 6.06 18.35
CA GLN A 140 7.55 5.14 19.47
C GLN A 140 8.53 3.96 19.42
N GLN A 141 8.75 3.39 18.25
CA GLN A 141 9.71 2.29 18.08
C GLN A 141 11.13 2.70 18.44
N LYS A 142 11.59 3.88 17.98
CA LYS A 142 12.91 4.40 18.31
C LYS A 142 13.10 4.68 19.80
N PHE A 143 12.05 5.14 20.50
CA PHE A 143 12.11 5.35 21.94
C PHE A 143 12.25 4.03 22.69
N ARG A 144 11.48 3.00 22.31
CA ARG A 144 11.59 1.67 22.91
C ARG A 144 12.94 1.02 22.68
N GLU A 145 13.53 1.18 21.49
CA GLU A 145 14.87 0.68 21.18
C GLU A 145 15.94 1.37 22.04
N ARG A 146 15.79 2.68 22.34
CA ARG A 146 16.68 3.39 23.26
C ARG A 146 16.57 2.93 24.70
N GLU A 147 15.36 2.67 25.20
CA GLU A 147 15.15 2.20 26.57
C GLU A 147 15.70 0.77 26.77
N GLN A 148 15.78 -0.03 25.72
CA GLN A 148 16.32 -1.39 25.75
C GLN A 148 17.85 -1.45 25.58
N GLN A 149 18.51 -0.36 25.22
CA GLN A 149 19.97 -0.30 25.16
C GLN A 149 20.50 -0.22 26.61
N PRO A 150 21.29 -1.23 27.05
CA PRO A 150 21.91 -1.17 28.36
C PRO A 150 22.78 0.07 28.45
N VAL A 151 22.56 0.89 29.48
CA VAL A 151 23.42 2.03 29.78
C VAL A 151 24.80 1.44 30.02
N CYS A 152 25.73 1.66 29.09
CA CYS A 152 27.13 1.36 29.33
C CYS A 152 27.57 2.33 30.43
N GLU A 153 27.71 1.84 31.67
CA GLU A 153 28.33 2.60 32.74
C GLU A 153 29.76 2.95 32.29
N PRO A 154 30.15 4.23 32.33
CA PRO A 154 31.54 4.59 32.09
C PRO A 154 32.40 4.08 33.26
N PHE A 155 33.42 3.30 32.90
CA PHE A 155 34.46 2.90 33.84
C PHE A 155 35.21 4.09 34.39
#